data_81533d290d24f0afcacd85d3cf0aa18d
#
_entry.id   81533d290d24f0afcacd85d3cf0aa18d
#
_cell.length_a   1.000
_cell.length_b   1.000
_cell.length_c   1.000
_cell.angle_alpha   90.00
_cell.angle_beta   90.00
_cell.angle_gamma   90.00
#
_symmetry.space_group_name_H-M   'P 1'
#
loop_
_entity.id
_entity.type
_entity.pdbx_description
1 polymer ?
#
loop_
_entity_poly.entity_id
_entity_poly.type
_entity_poly.pdbx_seq_one_letter_code
_entity_poly.pdbx_strand_id
1 'polypeptide(L)'
;MYTNILLSTDGSDVARKGVEHGLALAKALNARLTIITVTEALPVDYGGGHASGWIPTQEEVDSYDAACKARAGKVLDDARAMAEQIGTAAEFLHVPNAHPATAIVETAKSRGCDLIVMATHGRRGLRKLFLGSQTSEVLVNGSVPVLVVPKPA
;
A
#
# COMPACT_ATOMS: atom_id res chain seq x y z
N MET A 1 -9.27 19.61 10.35
CA MET A 1 -8.25 19.57 9.30
C MET A 1 -8.39 18.25 8.57
N TYR A 2 -7.56 17.20 8.78
CA TYR A 2 -7.82 15.91 8.16
C TYR A 2 -8.75 15.07 9.01
N THR A 3 -9.76 14.47 8.37
CA THR A 3 -10.84 13.74 9.06
C THR A 3 -10.96 12.30 8.58
N ASN A 4 -10.36 11.97 7.43
CA ASN A 4 -10.45 10.66 6.82
C ASN A 4 -9.15 10.32 6.06
N ILE A 5 -8.32 9.49 6.66
CA ILE A 5 -6.96 9.21 6.23
C ILE A 5 -6.90 7.84 5.55
N LEU A 6 -6.25 7.76 4.38
CA LEU A 6 -5.83 6.51 3.77
C LEU A 6 -4.34 6.29 4.04
N LEU A 7 -3.99 5.13 4.54
CA LEU A 7 -2.61 4.71 4.75
C LEU A 7 -2.31 3.47 3.92
N SER A 8 -1.24 3.48 3.13
CA SER A 8 -0.80 2.32 2.37
C SER A 8 0.42 1.67 2.99
N THR A 9 0.45 0.33 2.99
CA THR A 9 1.58 -0.45 3.48
C THR A 9 1.80 -1.71 2.63
N ASP A 10 3.06 -2.06 2.42
CA ASP A 10 3.47 -3.32 1.79
C ASP A 10 4.12 -4.29 2.80
N GLY A 11 4.10 -3.94 4.08
CA GLY A 11 4.68 -4.73 5.17
C GLY A 11 6.20 -4.65 5.27
N SER A 12 6.88 -3.80 4.47
CA SER A 12 8.31 -3.58 4.62
C SER A 12 8.64 -2.79 5.90
N ASP A 13 9.89 -2.84 6.36
CA ASP A 13 10.33 -2.10 7.55
C ASP A 13 10.13 -0.58 7.39
N VAL A 14 10.31 -0.06 6.18
CA VAL A 14 10.07 1.37 5.88
C VAL A 14 8.57 1.67 5.93
N ALA A 15 7.74 0.82 5.34
CA ALA A 15 6.28 0.98 5.38
C ALA A 15 5.75 0.89 6.81
N ARG A 16 6.35 0.03 7.65
CA ARG A 16 5.99 -0.09 9.07
C ARG A 16 6.12 1.25 9.82
N LYS A 17 7.17 2.02 9.55
CA LYS A 17 7.32 3.37 10.10
C LYS A 17 6.24 4.33 9.61
N GLY A 18 5.84 4.20 8.34
CA GLY A 18 4.68 4.91 7.79
C GLY A 18 3.39 4.56 8.54
N VAL A 19 3.19 3.27 8.86
CA VAL A 19 2.03 2.81 9.64
C VAL A 19 2.03 3.40 11.05
N GLU A 20 3.14 3.34 11.77
CA GLU A 20 3.28 3.93 13.12
C GLU A 20 2.93 5.42 13.11
N HIS A 21 3.48 6.15 12.13
CA HIS A 21 3.24 7.59 11.99
C HIS A 21 1.78 7.92 11.64
N GLY A 22 1.21 7.19 10.68
CA GLY A 22 -0.19 7.38 10.26
C GLY A 22 -1.19 7.05 11.35
N LEU A 23 -0.95 6.01 12.14
CA LEU A 23 -1.77 5.64 13.31
C LEU A 23 -1.73 6.73 14.38
N ALA A 24 -0.53 7.22 14.72
CA ALA A 24 -0.37 8.30 15.68
C ALA A 24 -1.06 9.60 15.22
N LEU A 25 -0.92 9.92 13.93
CA LEU A 25 -1.57 11.09 13.32
C LEU A 25 -3.10 10.97 13.36
N ALA A 26 -3.66 9.83 12.95
CA ALA A 26 -5.10 9.60 12.97
C ALA A 26 -5.66 9.72 14.40
N LYS A 27 -4.94 9.18 15.39
CA LYS A 27 -5.31 9.31 16.81
C LYS A 27 -5.31 10.78 17.27
N ALA A 28 -4.24 11.52 16.96
CA ALA A 28 -4.11 12.92 17.35
C ALA A 28 -5.18 13.82 16.73
N LEU A 29 -5.62 13.50 15.51
CA LEU A 29 -6.65 14.26 14.80
C LEU A 29 -8.08 13.75 15.04
N ASN A 30 -8.22 12.62 15.74
CA ASN A 30 -9.50 11.88 15.85
C ASN A 30 -10.12 11.61 14.47
N ALA A 31 -9.27 11.25 13.50
CA ALA A 31 -9.65 10.98 12.12
C ALA A 31 -9.99 9.50 11.90
N ARG A 32 -10.88 9.24 10.97
CA ARG A 32 -11.10 7.88 10.46
C ARG A 32 -9.84 7.43 9.72
N LEU A 33 -9.49 6.15 9.83
CA LEU A 33 -8.32 5.59 9.18
C LEU A 33 -8.67 4.31 8.41
N THR A 34 -8.27 4.25 7.16
CA THR A 34 -8.27 3.03 6.36
C THR A 34 -6.82 2.67 6.05
N ILE A 35 -6.43 1.44 6.36
CA ILE A 35 -5.10 0.89 6.02
C ILE A 35 -5.27 -0.10 4.88
N ILE A 36 -4.57 0.12 3.77
CA ILE A 36 -4.63 -0.76 2.61
C ILE A 36 -3.28 -1.41 2.32
N THR A 37 -3.35 -2.63 1.82
CA THR A 37 -2.24 -3.28 1.12
C THR A 37 -2.70 -3.72 -0.26
N VAL A 38 -1.85 -3.54 -1.26
CA VAL A 38 -2.16 -3.84 -2.66
C VAL A 38 -1.25 -4.96 -3.13
N THR A 39 -1.81 -5.93 -3.84
CA THR A 39 -1.04 -6.98 -4.52
C THR A 39 -1.28 -6.91 -6.01
N GLU A 40 -0.19 -7.00 -6.79
CA GLU A 40 -0.26 -6.97 -8.24
C GLU A 40 -0.69 -8.31 -8.80
N ALA A 41 -1.28 -8.30 -9.99
CA ALA A 41 -1.59 -9.53 -10.73
C ALA A 41 -0.32 -10.32 -11.06
N LEU A 42 -0.47 -11.62 -11.31
CA LEU A 42 0.62 -12.45 -11.79
C LEU A 42 1.22 -11.81 -13.06
N PRO A 43 2.53 -11.51 -13.07
CA PRO A 43 3.16 -10.95 -14.26
C PRO A 43 3.07 -11.94 -15.41
N VAL A 44 2.41 -11.55 -16.50
CA VAL A 44 2.34 -12.31 -17.73
C VAL A 44 3.25 -11.66 -18.74
N ASP A 45 4.26 -12.40 -19.21
CA ASP A 45 5.12 -11.92 -20.28
C ASP A 45 4.45 -12.20 -21.64
N TYR A 46 3.84 -11.20 -22.21
CA TYR A 46 3.25 -11.29 -23.56
C TYR A 46 4.29 -11.21 -24.69
N GLY A 47 5.54 -11.62 -24.42
CA GLY A 47 6.54 -11.91 -25.45
C GLY A 47 6.81 -10.80 -26.46
N GLY A 48 7.44 -9.76 -26.03
CA GLY A 48 8.09 -8.79 -26.93
C GLY A 48 9.50 -9.22 -27.32
N GLY A 49 9.64 -10.22 -28.19
CA GLY A 49 10.92 -10.63 -28.79
C GLY A 49 11.73 -11.68 -27.99
N HIS A 50 11.83 -12.86 -28.54
CA HIS A 50 12.72 -13.99 -28.19
C HIS A 50 12.38 -14.87 -26.97
N ALA A 51 11.33 -14.68 -26.23
CA ALA A 51 10.86 -15.66 -25.26
C ALA A 51 9.56 -16.31 -25.75
N SER A 52 9.47 -17.62 -25.64
CA SER A 52 8.22 -18.36 -25.78
C SER A 52 7.21 -17.71 -24.82
N GLY A 53 6.17 -17.06 -25.35
CA GLY A 53 5.13 -16.43 -24.54
C GLY A 53 4.55 -17.44 -23.55
N TRP A 54 5.02 -17.41 -22.30
CA TRP A 54 4.47 -18.24 -21.25
C TRP A 54 3.11 -17.68 -20.86
N ILE A 55 2.09 -18.49 -20.98
CA ILE A 55 0.74 -18.19 -20.54
C ILE A 55 0.48 -19.05 -19.30
N PRO A 56 0.23 -18.44 -18.12
CA PRO A 56 -0.03 -19.21 -16.91
C PRO A 56 -1.32 -20.03 -17.07
N THR A 57 -1.32 -21.21 -16.51
CA THR A 57 -2.53 -22.02 -16.34
C THR A 57 -3.43 -21.39 -15.26
N GLN A 58 -4.72 -21.76 -15.26
CA GLN A 58 -5.65 -21.29 -14.22
C GLN A 58 -5.18 -21.70 -12.82
N GLU A 59 -4.62 -22.91 -12.68
CA GLU A 59 -4.06 -23.40 -11.40
C GLU A 59 -2.89 -22.54 -10.91
N GLU A 60 -2.00 -22.10 -11.80
CA GLU A 60 -0.89 -21.20 -11.46
C GLU A 60 -1.40 -19.82 -11.04
N VAL A 61 -2.41 -19.27 -11.71
CA VAL A 61 -3.06 -18.01 -11.33
C VAL A 61 -3.70 -18.14 -9.96
N ASP A 62 -4.50 -19.18 -9.73
CA ASP A 62 -5.19 -19.40 -8.45
C ASP A 62 -4.21 -19.59 -7.30
N SER A 63 -3.11 -20.32 -7.54
CA SER A 63 -2.03 -20.51 -6.56
C SER A 63 -1.31 -19.21 -6.21
N TYR A 64 -1.04 -18.38 -7.22
CA TYR A 64 -0.44 -17.07 -7.03
C TYR A 64 -1.37 -16.14 -6.26
N ASP A 65 -2.64 -16.08 -6.61
CA ASP A 65 -3.65 -15.25 -5.94
C ASP A 65 -3.84 -15.66 -4.48
N ALA A 66 -3.85 -16.97 -4.19
CA ALA A 66 -3.90 -17.49 -2.84
C ALA A 66 -2.68 -17.08 -2.01
N ALA A 67 -1.48 -17.15 -2.59
CA ALA A 67 -0.25 -16.72 -1.95
C ALA A 67 -0.22 -15.20 -1.69
N CYS A 68 -0.71 -14.40 -2.63
CA CYS A 68 -0.85 -12.95 -2.47
C CYS A 68 -1.83 -12.59 -1.37
N LYS A 69 -2.97 -13.27 -1.32
CA LYS A 69 -3.98 -13.08 -0.27
C LYS A 69 -3.43 -13.42 1.12
N ALA A 70 -2.71 -14.54 1.25
CA ALA A 70 -2.11 -14.95 2.51
C ALA A 70 -1.06 -13.93 3.00
N ARG A 71 -0.21 -13.44 2.09
CA ARG A 71 0.79 -12.41 2.38
C ARG A 71 0.14 -11.08 2.78
N ALA A 72 -0.88 -10.65 2.05
CA ALA A 72 -1.64 -9.44 2.37
C ALA A 72 -2.33 -9.55 3.73
N GLY A 73 -2.89 -10.71 4.06
CA GLY A 73 -3.47 -10.99 5.37
C GLY A 73 -2.48 -10.78 6.50
N LYS A 74 -1.26 -11.31 6.35
CA LYS A 74 -0.19 -11.13 7.34
C LYS A 74 0.23 -9.66 7.49
N VAL A 75 0.36 -8.94 6.40
CA VAL A 75 0.69 -7.49 6.42
C VAL A 75 -0.37 -6.70 7.16
N LEU A 76 -1.64 -7.00 6.91
CA LEU A 76 -2.76 -6.32 7.57
C LEU A 76 -2.90 -6.72 9.04
N ASP A 77 -2.62 -7.98 9.40
CA ASP A 77 -2.62 -8.43 10.79
C ASP A 77 -1.53 -7.74 11.62
N ASP A 78 -0.34 -7.56 11.05
CA ASP A 78 0.74 -6.80 11.68
C ASP A 78 0.33 -5.34 11.90
N ALA A 79 -0.30 -4.71 10.91
CA ALA A 79 -0.82 -3.35 11.03
C ALA A 79 -1.97 -3.24 12.06
N ARG A 80 -2.82 -4.26 12.16
CA ARG A 80 -3.88 -4.36 13.16
C ARG A 80 -3.33 -4.41 14.58
N ALA A 81 -2.32 -5.24 14.80
CA ALA A 81 -1.64 -5.33 16.10
C ALA A 81 -1.03 -3.97 16.51
N MET A 82 -0.44 -3.25 15.56
CA MET A 82 0.08 -1.89 15.82
C MET A 82 -1.03 -0.89 16.16
N ALA A 83 -2.17 -0.96 15.46
CA ALA A 83 -3.33 -0.11 15.73
C ALA A 83 -3.89 -0.36 17.14
N GLU A 84 -3.96 -1.62 17.57
CA GLU A 84 -4.38 -2.01 18.92
C GLU A 84 -3.42 -1.47 19.98
N GLN A 85 -2.10 -1.61 19.78
CA GLN A 85 -1.09 -1.09 20.69
C GLN A 85 -1.15 0.44 20.86
N ILE A 86 -1.41 1.15 19.78
CA ILE A 86 -1.54 2.62 19.79
C ILE A 86 -2.91 3.06 20.32
N GLY A 87 -3.90 2.16 20.28
CA GLY A 87 -5.28 2.44 20.66
C GLY A 87 -5.99 3.32 19.63
N THR A 88 -5.86 2.97 18.34
CA THR A 88 -6.47 3.66 17.21
C THR A 88 -7.32 2.67 16.42
N ALA A 89 -8.59 3.01 16.20
CA ALA A 89 -9.45 2.23 15.33
C ALA A 89 -9.08 2.46 13.85
N ALA A 90 -9.03 1.39 13.07
CA ALA A 90 -8.80 1.47 11.63
C ALA A 90 -9.57 0.38 10.89
N GLU A 91 -9.91 0.66 9.63
CA GLU A 91 -10.36 -0.35 8.68
C GLU A 91 -9.16 -0.93 7.94
N PHE A 92 -9.22 -2.21 7.57
CA PHE A 92 -8.13 -2.92 6.89
C PHE A 92 -8.64 -3.49 5.58
N LEU A 93 -7.95 -3.18 4.48
CA LEU A 93 -8.38 -3.54 3.14
C LEU A 93 -7.24 -4.14 2.33
N HIS A 94 -7.47 -5.31 1.74
CA HIS A 94 -6.62 -5.87 0.70
C HIS A 94 -7.22 -5.54 -0.67
N VAL A 95 -6.42 -4.93 -1.55
CA VAL A 95 -6.79 -4.68 -2.96
C VAL A 95 -5.95 -5.61 -3.83
N PRO A 96 -6.52 -6.71 -4.33
CA PRO A 96 -5.80 -7.66 -5.17
C PRO A 96 -5.75 -7.21 -6.64
N ASN A 97 -4.80 -7.77 -7.38
CA ASN A 97 -4.70 -7.67 -8.84
C ASN A 97 -4.73 -6.23 -9.38
N ALA A 98 -4.08 -5.31 -8.68
CA ALA A 98 -4.10 -3.90 -9.01
C ALA A 98 -2.70 -3.29 -9.02
N HIS A 99 -2.53 -2.25 -9.83
CA HIS A 99 -1.33 -1.42 -9.77
C HIS A 99 -1.36 -0.56 -8.50
N PRO A 100 -0.32 -0.61 -7.64
CA PRO A 100 -0.40 -0.02 -6.30
C PRO A 100 -0.77 1.47 -6.28
N ALA A 101 -0.11 2.31 -7.08
CA ALA A 101 -0.38 3.74 -7.10
C ALA A 101 -1.82 4.05 -7.53
N THR A 102 -2.32 3.37 -8.56
CA THR A 102 -3.70 3.51 -9.04
C THR A 102 -4.69 3.10 -7.95
N ALA A 103 -4.49 1.94 -7.33
CA ALA A 103 -5.36 1.44 -6.26
C ALA A 103 -5.40 2.39 -5.05
N ILE A 104 -4.27 2.98 -4.68
CA ILE A 104 -4.19 3.96 -3.59
C ILE A 104 -5.03 5.20 -3.92
N VAL A 105 -4.84 5.79 -5.10
CA VAL A 105 -5.56 6.99 -5.53
C VAL A 105 -7.06 6.75 -5.66
N GLU A 106 -7.46 5.64 -6.28
CA GLU A 106 -8.87 5.27 -6.45
C GLU A 106 -9.55 4.95 -5.10
N THR A 107 -8.85 4.28 -4.20
CA THR A 107 -9.38 4.00 -2.86
C THR A 107 -9.55 5.28 -2.06
N ALA A 108 -8.59 6.19 -2.10
CA ALA A 108 -8.70 7.49 -1.44
C ALA A 108 -9.93 8.27 -1.95
N LYS A 109 -10.12 8.29 -3.27
CA LYS A 109 -11.26 8.96 -3.90
C LYS A 109 -12.59 8.32 -3.53
N SER A 110 -12.72 7.00 -3.68
CA SER A 110 -13.98 6.28 -3.45
C SER A 110 -14.41 6.29 -1.98
N ARG A 111 -13.47 6.38 -1.06
CA ARG A 111 -13.73 6.46 0.38
C ARG A 111 -13.82 7.89 0.91
N GLY A 112 -13.65 8.89 0.06
CA GLY A 112 -13.67 10.31 0.46
C GLY A 112 -12.56 10.65 1.45
N CYS A 113 -11.37 10.07 1.27
CA CYS A 113 -10.21 10.41 2.09
C CYS A 113 -9.70 11.81 1.74
N ASP A 114 -9.22 12.53 2.75
CA ASP A 114 -8.71 13.90 2.63
C ASP A 114 -7.19 13.98 2.86
N LEU A 115 -6.55 12.85 3.15
CA LEU A 115 -5.11 12.68 3.25
C LEU A 115 -4.71 11.25 2.89
N ILE A 116 -3.62 11.10 2.12
CA ILE A 116 -2.93 9.83 1.93
C ILE A 116 -1.63 9.86 2.74
N VAL A 117 -1.34 8.79 3.49
CA VAL A 117 -0.07 8.60 4.20
C VAL A 117 0.63 7.38 3.61
N MET A 118 1.90 7.54 3.25
CA MET A 118 2.71 6.45 2.73
C MET A 118 4.19 6.64 3.05
N ALA A 119 4.96 5.54 3.02
CA ALA A 119 6.42 5.62 3.18
C ALA A 119 7.10 6.03 1.88
N THR A 120 8.32 6.58 1.98
CA THR A 120 9.12 7.00 0.81
C THR A 120 9.43 5.85 -0.15
N HIS A 121 9.61 4.63 0.38
CA HIS A 121 9.95 3.42 -0.37
C HIS A 121 9.20 2.23 0.18
N GLY A 122 8.81 1.31 -0.71
CA GLY A 122 8.35 -0.01 -0.35
C GLY A 122 9.47 -1.04 -0.40
N ARG A 123 9.11 -2.31 -0.61
CA ARG A 123 10.04 -3.46 -0.65
C ARG A 123 11.16 -3.35 -1.70
N ARG A 124 10.95 -2.59 -2.77
CA ARG A 124 11.89 -2.44 -3.90
C ARG A 124 12.76 -1.19 -3.78
N GLY A 125 12.77 -0.49 -2.66
CA GLY A 125 13.49 0.76 -2.46
C GLY A 125 15.00 0.61 -2.55
N LEU A 126 15.57 1.13 -3.62
CA LEU A 126 17.02 1.20 -3.85
C LEU A 126 17.50 2.64 -3.65
N ARG A 127 18.40 2.83 -2.65
CA ARG A 127 19.23 4.02 -2.40
C ARG A 127 18.56 5.30 -1.89
N LYS A 128 19.30 6.02 -1.06
CA LYS A 128 18.97 7.20 -0.24
C LYS A 128 18.50 8.47 -0.98
N LEU A 129 18.43 8.50 -2.31
CA LEU A 129 18.30 9.75 -3.07
C LEU A 129 17.03 9.86 -3.94
N PHE A 130 16.19 8.81 -4.01
CA PHE A 130 15.02 8.85 -4.87
C PHE A 130 13.74 8.46 -4.12
N LEU A 131 12.70 9.24 -4.33
CA LEU A 131 11.34 8.87 -3.95
C LEU A 131 10.96 7.59 -4.71
N GLY A 132 10.35 6.62 -4.03
CA GLY A 132 9.91 5.37 -4.67
C GLY A 132 8.95 5.63 -5.83
N SER A 133 8.98 4.76 -6.85
CA SER A 133 8.16 4.91 -8.05
C SER A 133 6.66 5.05 -7.73
N GLN A 134 6.16 4.21 -6.83
CA GLN A 134 4.75 4.24 -6.41
C GLN A 134 4.40 5.54 -5.68
N THR A 135 5.28 6.03 -4.81
CA THR A 135 5.09 7.29 -4.10
C THR A 135 5.08 8.46 -5.07
N SER A 136 6.01 8.49 -6.03
CA SER A 136 6.06 9.51 -7.08
C SER A 136 4.79 9.52 -7.92
N GLU A 137 4.29 8.34 -8.28
CA GLU A 137 3.08 8.20 -9.09
C GLU A 137 1.82 8.63 -8.33
N VAL A 138 1.71 8.31 -7.04
CA VAL A 138 0.62 8.79 -6.18
C VAL A 138 0.65 10.31 -6.04
N LEU A 139 1.83 10.91 -5.90
CA LEU A 139 1.98 12.37 -5.81
C LEU A 139 1.55 13.08 -7.09
N VAL A 140 1.81 12.49 -8.26
CA VAL A 140 1.44 13.08 -9.56
C VAL A 140 -0.05 12.91 -9.84
N ASN A 141 -0.63 11.75 -9.54
CA ASN A 141 -1.99 11.38 -9.91
C ASN A 141 -3.02 11.58 -8.79
N GLY A 142 -2.56 11.81 -7.56
CA GLY A 142 -3.43 12.01 -6.40
C GLY A 142 -4.18 13.33 -6.44
N SER A 143 -5.43 13.32 -5.99
CA SER A 143 -6.29 14.51 -5.89
C SER A 143 -6.35 15.08 -4.47
N VAL A 144 -5.67 14.45 -3.53
CA VAL A 144 -5.63 14.86 -2.11
C VAL A 144 -4.16 14.98 -1.64
N PRO A 145 -3.88 15.75 -0.57
CA PRO A 145 -2.56 15.83 0.01
C PRO A 145 -1.96 14.47 0.33
N VAL A 146 -0.65 14.35 0.15
CA VAL A 146 0.10 13.12 0.45
C VAL A 146 1.17 13.44 1.48
N LEU A 147 1.12 12.75 2.62
CA LEU A 147 2.16 12.77 3.63
C LEU A 147 3.12 11.61 3.38
N VAL A 148 4.35 11.93 3.04
CA VAL A 148 5.39 10.95 2.79
C VAL A 148 6.29 10.82 4.01
N VAL A 149 6.32 9.62 4.60
CA VAL A 149 7.13 9.33 5.80
C VAL A 149 8.48 8.78 5.34
N PRO A 150 9.59 9.47 5.62
CA PRO A 150 10.92 9.04 5.20
C PRO A 150 11.42 7.85 6.03
N LYS A 151 12.36 7.11 5.45
CA LYS A 151 13.13 6.13 6.23
C LYS A 151 13.93 6.87 7.30
N PRO A 152 13.94 6.41 8.55
CA PRO A 152 14.84 6.97 9.56
C PRO A 152 16.30 6.92 9.10
N ALA A 153 17.02 7.95 9.45
CA ALA A 153 18.45 8.02 9.17
C ALA A 153 19.22 6.88 9.84
#